data_b29c4aa8e4795e61ee72555d5c374273
#
_entry.id   b29c4aa8e4795e61ee72555d5c374273
#
_cell.length_a   1.000
_cell.length_b   1.000
_cell.length_c   1.000
_cell.angle_alpha   90.00
_cell.angle_beta   90.00
_cell.angle_gamma   90.00
#
_symmetry.space_group_name_H-M   'P 1'
#
loop_
_entity.id
_entity.type
_entity.pdbx_description
1 polymer ?
#
loop_
_entity_poly.entity_id
_entity_poly.type
_entity_poly.pdbx_seq_one_letter_code
_entity_poly.pdbx_strand_id
1 'polypeptide(L)'
;RLFTDLNKVTGRYTTDVHLVDFPVANESMIDKQLEERMNMAQQISSMVLGLRRKVQIRVRQPLCKLLIPILNDEMTTQLDAVKNIILSEVNVKEIEYITDTAGILVKKIKPNFKTLGPKYGKYMKQISALVAEMNQNDIYNFEKQGTYSLEVGTETLELTLEDVEILSEDIPGWLVANEGRLTVALDINITKELREEGIARELINRIQNLRKESDFNVTDKINLYIGKHKEINEAVENFKAYIASQVLAENVTLIDKAEDGAQPIEIDDIQTFIKIQKM
;
A
#
# COMPACT_ATOMS: atom_id res chain seq x y z
N ARG A 1 10.17 -5.13 34.33
CA ARG A 1 8.76 -4.75 34.64
C ARG A 1 7.78 -5.58 33.82
N LEU A 2 7.78 -5.53 32.47
CA LEU A 2 6.83 -6.27 31.61
C LEU A 2 6.83 -7.78 31.89
N PHE A 3 8.00 -8.41 31.94
CA PHE A 3 8.14 -9.83 32.27
C PHE A 3 7.51 -10.17 33.64
N THR A 4 7.82 -9.37 34.68
CA THR A 4 7.30 -9.59 36.03
C THR A 4 5.79 -9.44 36.10
N ASP A 5 5.23 -8.44 35.40
CA ASP A 5 3.79 -8.18 35.37
C ASP A 5 3.02 -9.27 34.61
N LEU A 6 3.53 -9.72 33.46
CA LEU A 6 2.96 -10.86 32.73
C LEU A 6 3.08 -12.18 33.50
N ASN A 7 4.20 -12.39 34.17
CA ASN A 7 4.41 -13.62 34.93
C ASN A 7 3.50 -13.73 36.17
N LYS A 8 3.05 -12.62 36.77
CA LYS A 8 2.02 -12.63 37.82
C LYS A 8 0.71 -13.28 37.35
N VAL A 9 0.37 -13.12 36.06
CA VAL A 9 -0.84 -13.67 35.48
C VAL A 9 -0.62 -15.11 35.00
N THR A 10 0.55 -15.39 34.38
CA THR A 10 0.82 -16.71 33.79
C THR A 10 1.38 -17.72 34.78
N GLY A 11 2.03 -17.26 35.86
CA GLY A 11 2.70 -18.11 36.86
C GLY A 11 3.79 -19.04 36.29
N ARG A 12 4.30 -18.71 35.08
CA ARG A 12 5.09 -19.64 34.27
C ARG A 12 6.55 -19.74 34.69
N TYR A 13 7.07 -18.67 35.26
CA TYR A 13 8.47 -18.58 35.65
C TYR A 13 8.62 -18.04 37.07
N THR A 14 9.58 -18.58 37.80
CA THR A 14 9.89 -18.16 39.19
C THR A 14 11.14 -17.31 39.29
N THR A 15 11.84 -17.12 38.17
CA THR A 15 13.12 -16.43 38.07
C THR A 15 13.04 -15.11 37.32
N ASP A 16 14.12 -14.36 37.30
CA ASP A 16 14.27 -13.14 36.47
C ASP A 16 14.34 -13.51 34.98
N VAL A 17 13.94 -12.58 34.12
CA VAL A 17 13.96 -12.74 32.66
C VAL A 17 15.34 -13.14 32.11
N HIS A 18 16.40 -12.65 32.75
CA HIS A 18 17.80 -12.93 32.37
C HIS A 18 18.28 -14.36 32.73
N LEU A 19 17.51 -15.02 33.57
CA LEU A 19 17.79 -16.40 34.02
C LEU A 19 16.87 -17.46 33.35
N VAL A 20 16.00 -17.01 32.46
CA VAL A 20 15.12 -17.90 31.68
C VAL A 20 15.82 -18.27 30.38
N ASP A 21 15.72 -19.55 30.00
CA ASP A 21 16.24 -20.03 28.73
C ASP A 21 15.63 -19.26 27.55
N PHE A 22 16.41 -19.06 26.49
CA PHE A 22 15.93 -18.47 25.28
C PHE A 22 14.88 -19.38 24.62
N PRO A 23 13.78 -18.82 24.07
CA PRO A 23 12.74 -19.65 23.46
C PRO A 23 13.31 -20.49 22.30
N VAL A 24 12.96 -21.76 22.28
CA VAL A 24 13.30 -22.67 21.17
C VAL A 24 12.17 -22.60 20.14
N ALA A 25 12.54 -22.44 18.87
CA ALA A 25 11.57 -22.43 17.79
C ALA A 25 10.84 -23.78 17.69
N ASN A 26 9.53 -23.74 17.52
CA ASN A 26 8.74 -24.92 17.21
C ASN A 26 8.59 -25.03 15.69
N GLU A 27 9.46 -25.80 15.05
CA GLU A 27 9.50 -25.95 13.61
C GLU A 27 8.19 -26.49 13.01
N SER A 28 7.41 -27.25 13.79
CA SER A 28 6.10 -27.77 13.32
C SER A 28 5.03 -26.69 13.16
N MET A 29 5.25 -25.49 13.71
CA MET A 29 4.37 -24.34 13.57
C MET A 29 4.77 -23.42 12.43
N ILE A 30 5.88 -23.68 11.76
CA ILE A 30 6.34 -22.87 10.62
C ILE A 30 5.57 -23.29 9.36
N ASP A 31 4.75 -22.39 8.85
CA ASP A 31 4.06 -22.53 7.57
C ASP A 31 4.78 -21.68 6.52
N LYS A 32 5.65 -22.31 5.73
CA LYS A 32 6.43 -21.62 4.70
C LYS A 32 5.57 -20.98 3.61
N GLN A 33 4.44 -21.61 3.27
CA GLN A 33 3.52 -21.04 2.29
C GLN A 33 2.85 -19.76 2.81
N LEU A 34 2.50 -19.74 4.09
CA LEU A 34 1.99 -18.53 4.73
C LEU A 34 3.05 -17.43 4.80
N GLU A 35 4.30 -17.79 5.13
CA GLU A 35 5.42 -16.84 5.14
C GLU A 35 5.63 -16.21 3.75
N GLU A 36 5.62 -17.01 2.68
CA GLU A 36 5.75 -16.54 1.29
C GLU A 36 4.60 -15.61 0.90
N ARG A 37 3.34 -15.96 1.23
CA ARG A 37 2.16 -15.11 0.99
C ARG A 37 2.26 -13.77 1.71
N MET A 38 2.64 -13.83 2.99
CA MET A 38 2.78 -12.60 3.79
C MET A 38 3.94 -11.73 3.29
N ASN A 39 5.03 -12.33 2.83
CA ASN A 39 6.13 -11.60 2.21
C ASN A 39 5.68 -10.88 0.93
N MET A 40 4.92 -11.56 0.05
CA MET A 40 4.32 -10.91 -1.13
C MET A 40 3.38 -9.77 -0.74
N ALA A 41 2.53 -9.97 0.27
CA ALA A 41 1.63 -8.92 0.75
C ALA A 41 2.40 -7.70 1.27
N GLN A 42 3.48 -7.92 2.01
CA GLN A 42 4.35 -6.86 2.53
C GLN A 42 5.05 -6.10 1.41
N GLN A 43 5.62 -6.80 0.42
CA GLN A 43 6.28 -6.18 -0.73
C GLN A 43 5.29 -5.34 -1.55
N ILE A 44 4.13 -5.88 -1.89
CA ILE A 44 3.08 -5.16 -2.62
C ILE A 44 2.64 -3.93 -1.84
N SER A 45 2.35 -4.08 -0.55
CA SER A 45 1.94 -2.95 0.29
C SER A 45 3.03 -1.87 0.36
N SER A 46 4.29 -2.25 0.51
CA SER A 46 5.43 -1.33 0.54
C SER A 46 5.58 -0.56 -0.77
N MET A 47 5.46 -1.25 -1.92
CA MET A 47 5.48 -0.62 -3.25
C MET A 47 4.34 0.39 -3.40
N VAL A 48 3.10 0.00 -3.07
CA VAL A 48 1.92 0.88 -3.20
C VAL A 48 2.04 2.10 -2.29
N LEU A 49 2.48 1.92 -1.04
CA LEU A 49 2.72 3.04 -0.12
C LEU A 49 3.84 3.96 -0.61
N GLY A 50 4.86 3.40 -1.26
CA GLY A 50 5.92 4.15 -1.95
C GLY A 50 5.36 5.00 -3.10
N LEU A 51 4.48 4.44 -3.94
CA LEU A 51 3.82 5.16 -5.03
C LEU A 51 2.93 6.29 -4.50
N ARG A 52 2.14 6.05 -3.44
CA ARG A 52 1.34 7.09 -2.79
C ARG A 52 2.20 8.27 -2.31
N ARG A 53 3.36 7.96 -1.71
CA ARG A 53 4.31 8.97 -1.23
C ARG A 53 4.88 9.80 -2.37
N LYS A 54 5.20 9.18 -3.53
CA LYS A 54 5.72 9.85 -4.72
C LYS A 54 4.79 10.98 -5.20
N VAL A 55 3.46 10.80 -5.07
CA VAL A 55 2.43 11.77 -5.49
C VAL A 55 1.71 12.43 -4.32
N GLN A 56 2.21 12.27 -3.10
CA GLN A 56 1.70 12.88 -1.88
C GLN A 56 0.22 12.56 -1.55
N ILE A 57 -0.29 11.44 -2.03
CA ILE A 57 -1.63 10.95 -1.68
C ILE A 57 -1.57 10.24 -0.32
N ARG A 58 -2.27 10.78 0.67
CA ARG A 58 -2.36 10.20 2.03
C ARG A 58 -3.03 8.83 1.98
N VAL A 59 -2.64 7.92 2.88
CA VAL A 59 -3.25 6.57 2.94
C VAL A 59 -4.74 6.62 3.28
N ARG A 60 -5.21 7.63 4.02
CA ARG A 60 -6.63 7.82 4.33
C ARG A 60 -7.48 8.15 3.11
N GLN A 61 -6.89 8.72 2.04
CA GLN A 61 -7.56 8.88 0.76
C GLN A 61 -7.68 7.51 0.08
N PRO A 62 -8.87 6.93 -0.04
CA PRO A 62 -9.03 5.67 -0.75
C PRO A 62 -8.77 5.87 -2.25
N LEU A 63 -8.21 4.85 -2.89
CA LEU A 63 -8.02 4.80 -4.34
C LEU A 63 -8.84 3.66 -4.93
N CYS A 64 -9.13 3.75 -6.23
CA CYS A 64 -10.04 2.83 -6.88
C CYS A 64 -9.41 1.44 -7.03
N LYS A 65 -8.29 1.34 -7.74
CA LYS A 65 -7.82 0.08 -8.27
C LYS A 65 -6.30 -0.09 -8.17
N LEU A 66 -5.89 -1.32 -7.92
CA LEU A 66 -4.53 -1.80 -8.02
C LEU A 66 -4.48 -2.94 -9.05
N LEU A 67 -3.66 -2.82 -10.08
CA LEU A 67 -3.41 -3.88 -11.04
C LEU A 67 -2.15 -4.63 -10.65
N ILE A 68 -2.22 -5.96 -10.71
CA ILE A 68 -1.08 -6.84 -10.44
C ILE A 68 -0.97 -7.83 -11.60
N PRO A 69 0.10 -7.72 -12.44
CA PRO A 69 0.40 -8.72 -13.43
C PRO A 69 0.71 -10.06 -12.77
N ILE A 70 0.05 -11.11 -13.23
CA ILE A 70 0.27 -12.47 -12.76
C ILE A 70 1.03 -13.29 -13.80
N LEU A 71 1.94 -14.13 -13.32
CA LEU A 71 2.77 -14.97 -14.16
C LEU A 71 2.19 -16.38 -14.31
N ASN A 72 1.40 -16.83 -13.33
CA ASN A 72 0.79 -18.16 -13.29
C ASN A 72 -0.39 -18.22 -12.29
N ASP A 73 -1.15 -19.32 -12.35
CA ASP A 73 -2.33 -19.55 -11.49
C ASP A 73 -1.96 -19.73 -10.00
N GLU A 74 -0.75 -20.21 -9.72
CA GLU A 74 -0.26 -20.36 -8.35
C GLU A 74 -0.12 -18.99 -7.68
N MET A 75 0.48 -18.03 -8.37
CA MET A 75 0.61 -16.65 -7.89
C MET A 75 -0.77 -16.04 -7.60
N THR A 76 -1.76 -16.28 -8.46
CA THR A 76 -3.14 -15.83 -8.23
C THR A 76 -3.72 -16.40 -6.94
N THR A 77 -3.58 -17.71 -6.74
CA THR A 77 -4.07 -18.39 -5.53
C THR A 77 -3.39 -17.85 -4.25
N GLN A 78 -2.09 -17.58 -4.32
CA GLN A 78 -1.32 -17.03 -3.22
C GLN A 78 -1.77 -15.60 -2.87
N LEU A 79 -1.99 -14.76 -3.89
CA LEU A 79 -2.43 -13.37 -3.71
C LEU A 79 -3.87 -13.29 -3.23
N ASP A 80 -4.78 -14.13 -3.72
CA ASP A 80 -6.17 -14.15 -3.26
C ASP A 80 -6.30 -14.44 -1.76
N ALA A 81 -5.43 -15.30 -1.25
CA ALA A 81 -5.42 -15.62 0.18
C ALA A 81 -5.07 -14.40 1.08
N VAL A 82 -4.33 -13.41 0.56
CA VAL A 82 -3.90 -12.21 1.29
C VAL A 82 -4.48 -10.91 0.72
N LYS A 83 -5.36 -11.00 -0.29
CA LYS A 83 -5.97 -9.86 -0.99
C LYS A 83 -6.58 -8.83 -0.04
N ASN A 84 -7.40 -9.27 0.91
CA ASN A 84 -8.07 -8.38 1.84
C ASN A 84 -7.09 -7.67 2.79
N ILE A 85 -5.97 -8.30 3.14
CA ILE A 85 -4.92 -7.69 3.95
C ILE A 85 -4.28 -6.55 3.16
N ILE A 86 -3.90 -6.81 1.90
CA ILE A 86 -3.32 -5.78 1.02
C ILE A 86 -4.30 -4.61 0.85
N LEU A 87 -5.56 -4.88 0.46
CA LEU A 87 -6.57 -3.85 0.23
C LEU A 87 -6.76 -2.95 1.45
N SER A 88 -6.82 -3.56 2.65
CA SER A 88 -6.97 -2.83 3.91
C SER A 88 -5.75 -1.97 4.23
N GLU A 89 -4.54 -2.53 4.06
CA GLU A 89 -3.28 -1.86 4.40
C GLU A 89 -3.02 -0.64 3.52
N VAL A 90 -3.27 -0.78 2.21
CA VAL A 90 -2.99 0.31 1.25
C VAL A 90 -4.21 1.19 0.95
N ASN A 91 -5.38 0.90 1.53
CA ASN A 91 -6.65 1.59 1.31
C ASN A 91 -7.00 1.75 -0.18
N VAL A 92 -7.05 0.63 -0.89
CA VAL A 92 -7.51 0.51 -2.27
C VAL A 92 -8.78 -0.34 -2.30
N LYS A 93 -9.73 -0.02 -3.19
CA LYS A 93 -11.03 -0.72 -3.23
C LYS A 93 -10.96 -2.08 -3.90
N GLU A 94 -10.12 -2.21 -4.91
CA GLU A 94 -10.07 -3.42 -5.75
C GLU A 94 -8.64 -3.77 -6.16
N ILE A 95 -8.35 -5.08 -6.21
CA ILE A 95 -7.19 -5.63 -6.92
C ILE A 95 -7.71 -6.38 -8.13
N GLU A 96 -7.18 -6.06 -9.29
CA GLU A 96 -7.41 -6.77 -10.54
C GLU A 96 -6.12 -7.44 -11.00
N TYR A 97 -6.20 -8.73 -11.30
CA TYR A 97 -5.08 -9.47 -11.86
C TYR A 97 -5.11 -9.40 -13.38
N ILE A 98 -3.98 -9.11 -13.97
CA ILE A 98 -3.84 -8.97 -15.41
C ILE A 98 -2.82 -9.97 -15.95
N THR A 99 -3.16 -10.64 -17.04
CA THR A 99 -2.26 -11.55 -17.78
C THR A 99 -1.60 -10.86 -18.96
N ASP A 100 -2.27 -9.87 -19.53
CA ASP A 100 -1.75 -9.05 -20.61
C ASP A 100 -1.46 -7.64 -20.10
N THR A 101 -0.19 -7.26 -20.16
CA THR A 101 0.27 -5.93 -19.74
C THR A 101 0.26 -4.92 -20.89
N ALA A 102 -0.12 -5.36 -22.10
CA ALA A 102 -0.15 -4.50 -23.27
C ALA A 102 -1.14 -3.33 -23.10
N GLY A 103 -0.61 -2.12 -23.11
CA GLY A 103 -1.39 -0.88 -22.98
C GLY A 103 -1.59 -0.34 -21.56
N ILE A 104 -1.25 -1.13 -20.53
CA ILE A 104 -1.33 -0.70 -19.11
C ILE A 104 0.05 -0.58 -18.47
N LEU A 105 1.00 -1.36 -18.95
CA LEU A 105 2.38 -1.34 -18.48
C LEU A 105 3.32 -1.28 -19.69
N VAL A 106 3.96 -0.17 -19.88
CA VAL A 106 5.09 -0.06 -20.82
C VAL A 106 6.35 -0.37 -20.05
N LYS A 107 6.91 -1.56 -20.28
CA LYS A 107 8.19 -1.93 -19.68
C LYS A 107 9.32 -1.51 -20.60
N LYS A 108 10.38 -0.99 -19.99
CA LYS A 108 11.69 -0.75 -20.61
C LYS A 108 12.73 -1.63 -19.95
N ILE A 109 13.61 -2.17 -20.74
CA ILE A 109 14.69 -3.00 -20.27
C ILE A 109 16.02 -2.30 -20.54
N LYS A 110 16.94 -2.36 -19.57
CA LYS A 110 18.29 -1.82 -19.67
C LYS A 110 19.29 -2.86 -19.21
N PRO A 111 20.48 -2.95 -19.84
CA PRO A 111 21.54 -3.84 -19.39
C PRO A 111 22.12 -3.35 -18.05
N ASN A 112 22.35 -4.28 -17.14
CA ASN A 112 23.08 -4.03 -15.91
C ASN A 112 24.57 -4.13 -16.17
N PHE A 113 25.23 -2.99 -16.31
CA PHE A 113 26.66 -2.94 -16.61
C PHE A 113 27.56 -3.54 -15.53
N LYS A 114 27.08 -3.60 -14.28
CA LYS A 114 27.87 -4.14 -13.16
C LYS A 114 28.02 -5.67 -13.26
N THR A 115 26.99 -6.35 -13.69
CA THR A 115 26.98 -7.81 -13.84
C THR A 115 27.47 -8.25 -15.20
N LEU A 116 27.06 -7.55 -16.27
CA LEU A 116 27.42 -7.88 -17.65
C LEU A 116 28.87 -7.52 -17.99
N GLY A 117 29.42 -6.44 -17.43
CA GLY A 117 30.78 -5.99 -17.72
C GLY A 117 31.85 -7.06 -17.48
N PRO A 118 31.89 -7.73 -16.32
CA PRO A 118 32.80 -8.83 -16.05
C PRO A 118 32.57 -10.06 -16.93
N LYS A 119 31.32 -10.35 -17.31
CA LYS A 119 30.93 -11.55 -18.09
C LYS A 119 31.20 -11.35 -19.58
N TYR A 120 30.75 -10.21 -20.13
CA TYR A 120 30.66 -9.98 -21.59
C TYR A 120 31.18 -8.62 -22.05
N GLY A 121 32.21 -8.08 -21.40
CA GLY A 121 32.76 -6.73 -21.65
C GLY A 121 33.00 -6.38 -23.12
N LYS A 122 33.47 -7.35 -23.93
CA LYS A 122 33.73 -7.15 -25.38
C LYS A 122 32.43 -6.83 -26.16
N TYR A 123 31.29 -7.33 -25.71
CA TYR A 123 30.00 -7.30 -26.41
C TYR A 123 29.03 -6.25 -25.86
N MET A 124 29.44 -5.46 -24.86
CA MET A 124 28.55 -4.53 -24.13
C MET A 124 27.81 -3.57 -25.06
N LYS A 125 28.46 -3.04 -26.10
CA LYS A 125 27.81 -2.13 -27.06
C LYS A 125 26.70 -2.82 -27.84
N GLN A 126 26.92 -4.06 -28.25
CA GLN A 126 25.96 -4.86 -29.02
C GLN A 126 24.82 -5.33 -28.12
N ILE A 127 25.16 -5.81 -26.91
CA ILE A 127 24.14 -6.19 -25.90
C ILE A 127 23.22 -5.01 -25.59
N SER A 128 23.78 -3.80 -25.39
CA SER A 128 22.98 -2.61 -25.10
C SER A 128 22.03 -2.25 -26.23
N ALA A 129 22.45 -2.39 -27.49
CA ALA A 129 21.60 -2.12 -28.63
C ALA A 129 20.46 -3.15 -28.74
N LEU A 130 20.78 -4.44 -28.66
CA LEU A 130 19.81 -5.53 -28.79
C LEU A 130 18.82 -5.55 -27.62
N VAL A 131 19.28 -5.31 -26.39
CA VAL A 131 18.39 -5.21 -25.22
C VAL A 131 17.44 -4.01 -25.34
N ALA A 132 17.91 -2.88 -25.90
CA ALA A 132 17.04 -1.70 -26.11
C ALA A 132 15.98 -1.90 -27.20
N GLU A 133 16.20 -2.85 -28.12
CA GLU A 133 15.26 -3.19 -29.20
C GLU A 133 14.22 -4.26 -28.78
N MET A 134 14.33 -4.86 -27.58
CA MET A 134 13.39 -5.85 -27.09
C MET A 134 11.99 -5.26 -26.98
N ASN A 135 11.01 -5.98 -27.55
CA ASN A 135 9.61 -5.61 -27.46
C ASN A 135 8.96 -6.10 -26.13
N GLN A 136 7.72 -5.71 -25.86
CA GLN A 136 7.02 -6.06 -24.62
C GLN A 136 6.87 -7.58 -24.40
N ASN A 137 6.68 -8.35 -25.49
CA ASN A 137 6.59 -9.80 -25.41
C ASN A 137 7.94 -10.45 -25.07
N ASP A 138 9.03 -9.93 -25.60
CA ASP A 138 10.38 -10.40 -25.28
C ASP A 138 10.68 -10.18 -23.81
N ILE A 139 10.35 -8.99 -23.28
CA ILE A 139 10.54 -8.65 -21.88
C ILE A 139 9.66 -9.54 -20.97
N TYR A 140 8.40 -9.76 -21.35
CA TYR A 140 7.50 -10.66 -20.62
C TYR A 140 8.02 -12.10 -20.58
N ASN A 141 8.46 -12.63 -21.74
CA ASN A 141 9.02 -13.98 -21.81
C ASN A 141 10.30 -14.11 -20.98
N PHE A 142 11.16 -13.11 -21.01
CA PHE A 142 12.36 -13.05 -20.20
C PHE A 142 12.04 -13.12 -18.70
N GLU A 143 11.07 -12.32 -18.21
CA GLU A 143 10.64 -12.36 -16.82
C GLU A 143 10.06 -13.73 -16.44
N LYS A 144 9.28 -14.33 -17.34
CA LYS A 144 8.65 -15.64 -17.09
C LYS A 144 9.65 -16.79 -17.06
N GLN A 145 10.62 -16.79 -17.97
CA GLN A 145 11.61 -17.86 -18.09
C GLN A 145 12.80 -17.67 -17.16
N GLY A 146 13.08 -16.42 -16.75
CA GLY A 146 14.24 -16.06 -15.91
C GLY A 146 15.55 -15.95 -16.69
N THR A 147 15.60 -16.43 -17.94
CA THR A 147 16.75 -16.36 -18.84
C THR A 147 16.32 -15.94 -20.24
N TYR A 148 17.25 -15.34 -21.00
CA TYR A 148 17.02 -14.94 -22.37
C TYR A 148 18.30 -15.14 -23.20
N SER A 149 18.15 -15.84 -24.35
CA SER A 149 19.24 -16.07 -25.27
C SER A 149 19.36 -14.92 -26.27
N LEU A 150 20.49 -14.22 -26.22
CA LEU A 150 20.77 -13.08 -27.07
C LEU A 150 21.83 -13.46 -28.13
N GLU A 151 21.52 -13.29 -29.39
CA GLU A 151 22.45 -13.54 -30.50
C GLU A 151 23.31 -12.31 -30.74
N VAL A 152 24.61 -12.42 -30.48
CA VAL A 152 25.57 -11.32 -30.65
C VAL A 152 26.63 -11.75 -31.68
N GLY A 153 26.41 -11.38 -32.93
CA GLY A 153 27.25 -11.82 -34.05
C GLY A 153 27.14 -13.32 -34.30
N THR A 154 28.20 -14.08 -34.00
CA THR A 154 28.23 -15.55 -34.15
C THR A 154 28.09 -16.28 -32.82
N GLU A 155 27.98 -15.57 -31.72
CA GLU A 155 27.88 -16.14 -30.37
C GLU A 155 26.46 -15.95 -29.81
N THR A 156 25.98 -16.95 -29.09
CA THR A 156 24.72 -16.87 -28.33
C THR A 156 25.08 -16.66 -26.85
N LEU A 157 24.62 -15.56 -26.29
CA LEU A 157 24.85 -15.20 -24.89
C LEU A 157 23.56 -15.46 -24.09
N GLU A 158 23.68 -16.08 -22.93
CA GLU A 158 22.56 -16.28 -22.01
C GLU A 158 22.55 -15.17 -20.96
N LEU A 159 21.50 -14.36 -20.97
CA LEU A 159 21.24 -13.32 -19.98
C LEU A 159 20.32 -13.84 -18.89
N THR A 160 20.57 -13.44 -17.65
CA THR A 160 19.70 -13.68 -16.50
C THR A 160 19.01 -12.40 -16.07
N LEU A 161 17.97 -12.48 -15.21
CA LEU A 161 17.29 -11.29 -14.69
C LEU A 161 18.20 -10.36 -13.90
N GLU A 162 19.32 -10.86 -13.34
CA GLU A 162 20.33 -10.04 -12.67
C GLU A 162 21.17 -9.21 -13.64
N ASP A 163 21.21 -9.61 -14.91
CA ASP A 163 21.99 -8.97 -15.97
C ASP A 163 21.27 -7.78 -16.63
N VAL A 164 20.01 -7.54 -16.21
CA VAL A 164 19.18 -6.47 -16.76
C VAL A 164 18.40 -5.74 -15.67
N GLU A 165 18.03 -4.50 -15.94
CA GLU A 165 17.10 -3.72 -15.14
C GLU A 165 15.81 -3.52 -15.95
N ILE A 166 14.70 -4.07 -15.46
CA ILE A 166 13.39 -3.88 -16.06
C ILE A 166 12.68 -2.74 -15.34
N LEU A 167 12.37 -1.70 -16.09
CA LEU A 167 11.73 -0.47 -15.61
C LEU A 167 10.34 -0.38 -16.21
N SER A 168 9.36 0.06 -15.43
CA SER A 168 8.03 0.39 -15.95
C SER A 168 7.88 1.90 -16.09
N GLU A 169 7.22 2.34 -17.16
CA GLU A 169 6.86 3.74 -17.37
C GLU A 169 5.48 4.02 -16.79
N ASP A 170 5.35 5.16 -16.14
CA ASP A 170 4.05 5.65 -15.67
C ASP A 170 3.17 6.02 -16.88
N ILE A 171 1.94 5.55 -16.89
CA ILE A 171 0.92 5.91 -17.88
C ILE A 171 0.04 7.00 -17.26
N PRO A 172 -0.54 7.93 -18.03
CA PRO A 172 -1.45 8.92 -17.48
C PRO A 172 -2.53 8.31 -16.59
N GLY A 173 -2.60 8.75 -15.32
CA GLY A 173 -3.54 8.23 -14.32
C GLY A 173 -3.08 6.98 -13.56
N TRP A 174 -1.92 6.40 -13.91
CA TRP A 174 -1.36 5.21 -13.26
C TRP A 174 0.07 5.43 -12.83
N LEU A 175 0.42 4.90 -11.68
CA LEU A 175 1.81 4.82 -11.22
C LEU A 175 2.23 3.36 -11.10
N VAL A 176 3.44 3.08 -11.56
CA VAL A 176 3.96 1.71 -11.59
C VAL A 176 5.18 1.58 -10.70
N ALA A 177 5.28 0.45 -10.01
CA ALA A 177 6.47 0.05 -9.26
C ALA A 177 6.77 -1.44 -9.51
N ASN A 178 8.07 -1.76 -9.49
CA ASN A 178 8.59 -3.12 -9.63
C ASN A 178 9.53 -3.45 -8.48
N GLU A 179 9.43 -4.66 -7.98
CA GLU A 179 10.38 -5.23 -7.03
C GLU A 179 10.56 -6.72 -7.31
N GLY A 180 11.70 -7.10 -7.83
CA GLY A 180 11.98 -8.47 -8.29
C GLY A 180 10.99 -8.91 -9.38
N ARG A 181 10.18 -9.93 -9.07
CA ARG A 181 9.15 -10.46 -9.99
C ARG A 181 7.77 -9.81 -9.82
N LEU A 182 7.63 -8.96 -8.80
CA LEU A 182 6.38 -8.28 -8.52
C LEU A 182 6.32 -6.95 -9.23
N THR A 183 5.21 -6.69 -9.89
CA THR A 183 4.86 -5.39 -10.48
C THR A 183 3.51 -4.99 -9.95
N VAL A 184 3.34 -3.72 -9.65
CA VAL A 184 2.06 -3.13 -9.26
C VAL A 184 1.81 -1.87 -10.07
N ALA A 185 0.57 -1.66 -10.51
CA ALA A 185 0.13 -0.40 -11.10
C ALA A 185 -1.04 0.15 -10.30
N LEU A 186 -0.86 1.33 -9.74
CA LEU A 186 -1.82 2.01 -8.88
C LEU A 186 -2.58 3.06 -9.67
N ASP A 187 -3.92 2.96 -9.69
CA ASP A 187 -4.80 4.01 -10.21
C ASP A 187 -4.80 5.19 -9.23
N ILE A 188 -4.35 6.35 -9.71
CA ILE A 188 -4.28 7.59 -8.92
C ILE A 188 -5.40 8.57 -9.25
N ASN A 189 -6.37 8.17 -10.08
CA ASN A 189 -7.54 8.98 -10.35
C ASN A 189 -8.48 8.96 -9.15
N ILE A 190 -8.78 10.13 -8.60
CA ILE A 190 -9.67 10.28 -7.44
C ILE A 190 -11.02 10.73 -7.96
N THR A 191 -12.02 9.83 -7.90
CA THR A 191 -13.41 10.17 -8.21
C THR A 191 -14.02 11.04 -7.11
N LYS A 192 -15.17 11.64 -7.38
CA LYS A 192 -15.89 12.45 -6.39
C LYS A 192 -16.21 11.63 -5.13
N GLU A 193 -16.70 10.42 -5.30
CA GLU A 193 -17.06 9.49 -4.21
C GLU A 193 -15.83 9.12 -3.36
N LEU A 194 -14.69 8.85 -3.99
CA LEU A 194 -13.44 8.56 -3.28
C LEU A 194 -12.91 9.79 -2.54
N ARG A 195 -13.08 10.99 -3.11
CA ARG A 195 -12.73 12.25 -2.44
C ARG A 195 -13.58 12.46 -1.19
N GLU A 196 -14.90 12.28 -1.29
CA GLU A 196 -15.84 12.41 -0.18
C GLU A 196 -15.52 11.40 0.95
N GLU A 197 -15.24 10.14 0.59
CA GLU A 197 -14.82 9.14 1.57
C GLU A 197 -13.48 9.52 2.23
N GLY A 198 -12.54 10.06 1.46
CA GLY A 198 -11.26 10.57 1.98
C GLY A 198 -11.47 11.67 3.02
N ILE A 199 -12.33 12.65 2.72
CA ILE A 199 -12.71 13.71 3.65
C ILE A 199 -13.38 13.14 4.90
N ALA A 200 -14.31 12.20 4.75
CA ALA A 200 -14.95 11.55 5.89
C ALA A 200 -13.96 10.84 6.82
N ARG A 201 -12.99 10.12 6.26
CA ARG A 201 -11.92 9.44 7.02
C ARG A 201 -10.98 10.42 7.71
N GLU A 202 -10.66 11.54 7.08
CA GLU A 202 -9.84 12.57 7.70
C GLU A 202 -10.61 13.30 8.82
N LEU A 203 -11.91 13.59 8.64
CA LEU A 203 -12.78 14.10 9.70
C LEU A 203 -12.79 13.17 10.92
N ILE A 204 -13.00 11.86 10.71
CA ILE A 204 -12.96 10.86 11.78
C ILE A 204 -11.65 10.94 12.55
N ASN A 205 -10.53 11.01 11.84
CA ASN A 205 -9.22 11.11 12.48
C ASN A 205 -9.07 12.39 13.32
N ARG A 206 -9.49 13.54 12.79
CA ARG A 206 -9.45 14.82 13.55
C ARG A 206 -10.35 14.77 14.77
N ILE A 207 -11.56 14.22 14.64
CA ILE A 207 -12.49 14.08 15.76
C ILE A 207 -11.94 13.14 16.83
N GLN A 208 -11.35 12.00 16.45
CA GLN A 208 -10.75 11.06 17.41
C GLN A 208 -9.56 11.70 18.15
N ASN A 209 -8.73 12.50 17.47
CA ASN A 209 -7.67 13.26 18.13
C ASN A 209 -8.25 14.27 19.10
N LEU A 210 -9.27 15.04 18.71
CA LEU A 210 -9.91 16.00 19.59
C LEU A 210 -10.56 15.34 20.82
N ARG A 211 -11.19 14.16 20.66
CA ARG A 211 -11.71 13.36 21.78
C ARG A 211 -10.60 13.02 22.78
N LYS A 212 -9.45 12.58 22.28
CA LYS A 212 -8.28 12.23 23.10
C LYS A 212 -7.70 13.46 23.83
N GLU A 213 -7.58 14.58 23.13
CA GLU A 213 -7.08 15.85 23.70
C GLU A 213 -8.04 16.45 24.73
N SER A 214 -9.34 16.11 24.63
CA SER A 214 -10.39 16.53 25.58
C SER A 214 -10.62 15.52 26.71
N ASP A 215 -9.74 14.52 26.89
CA ASP A 215 -9.82 13.47 27.92
C ASP A 215 -11.14 12.69 27.94
N PHE A 216 -11.76 12.48 26.76
CA PHE A 216 -12.96 11.68 26.67
C PHE A 216 -12.63 10.19 26.77
N ASN A 217 -13.48 9.45 27.48
CA ASN A 217 -13.41 7.99 27.49
C ASN A 217 -13.77 7.42 26.12
N VAL A 218 -13.25 6.22 25.81
CA VAL A 218 -13.52 5.53 24.55
C VAL A 218 -15.00 5.33 24.31
N THR A 219 -15.79 5.13 25.38
CA THR A 219 -17.24 4.86 25.34
C THR A 219 -18.11 6.11 25.37
N ASP A 220 -17.53 7.29 25.57
CA ASP A 220 -18.32 8.53 25.66
C ASP A 220 -19.01 8.85 24.33
N LYS A 221 -20.30 9.11 24.39
CA LYS A 221 -21.09 9.58 23.26
C LYS A 221 -20.99 11.10 23.14
N ILE A 222 -21.06 11.59 21.90
CA ILE A 222 -20.90 13.01 21.60
C ILE A 222 -22.01 13.57 20.71
N ASN A 223 -22.23 14.87 20.82
CA ASN A 223 -22.81 15.70 19.77
C ASN A 223 -21.66 16.32 18.98
N LEU A 224 -21.69 16.16 17.66
CA LEU A 224 -20.66 16.62 16.74
C LEU A 224 -21.17 17.78 15.88
N TYR A 225 -20.43 18.88 15.87
CA TYR A 225 -20.69 20.04 15.04
C TYR A 225 -19.51 20.26 14.09
N ILE A 226 -19.81 20.43 12.80
CA ILE A 226 -18.79 20.58 11.73
C ILE A 226 -19.10 21.86 10.98
N GLY A 227 -18.09 22.68 10.76
CA GLY A 227 -18.20 23.91 9.97
C GLY A 227 -18.53 23.58 8.51
N LYS A 228 -19.50 24.31 7.95
CA LYS A 228 -19.92 24.13 6.56
C LYS A 228 -18.81 24.53 5.59
N HIS A 229 -18.58 23.67 4.63
CA HIS A 229 -17.80 23.92 3.43
C HIS A 229 -18.37 23.06 2.31
N LYS A 230 -18.34 23.50 1.07
CA LYS A 230 -19.00 22.80 -0.05
C LYS A 230 -18.65 21.30 -0.09
N GLU A 231 -17.38 20.98 -0.13
CA GLU A 231 -16.90 19.58 -0.20
C GLU A 231 -17.18 18.80 1.10
N ILE A 232 -17.09 19.45 2.26
CA ILE A 232 -17.38 18.82 3.56
C ILE A 232 -18.86 18.51 3.69
N ASN A 233 -19.75 19.40 3.24
CA ASN A 233 -21.18 19.16 3.31
C ASN A 233 -21.57 17.91 2.55
N GLU A 234 -21.11 17.76 1.30
CA GLU A 234 -21.39 16.59 0.46
C GLU A 234 -20.81 15.29 1.11
N ALA A 235 -19.58 15.35 1.60
CA ALA A 235 -18.95 14.23 2.28
C ALA A 235 -19.70 13.82 3.57
N VAL A 236 -20.11 14.80 4.39
CA VAL A 236 -20.88 14.54 5.63
C VAL A 236 -22.25 14.00 5.32
N GLU A 237 -22.96 14.52 4.31
CA GLU A 237 -24.28 14.01 3.91
C GLU A 237 -24.20 12.56 3.46
N ASN A 238 -23.24 12.22 2.60
CA ASN A 238 -23.11 10.87 2.04
C ASN A 238 -22.54 9.85 3.05
N PHE A 239 -21.66 10.28 3.95
CA PHE A 239 -20.99 9.41 4.93
C PHE A 239 -21.41 9.66 6.39
N LYS A 240 -22.55 10.32 6.62
CA LYS A 240 -23.02 10.68 7.97
C LYS A 240 -23.07 9.50 8.96
N ALA A 241 -23.67 8.40 8.53
CA ALA A 241 -23.79 7.21 9.38
C ALA A 241 -22.42 6.57 9.68
N TYR A 242 -21.53 6.56 8.69
CA TYR A 242 -20.17 6.06 8.85
C TYR A 242 -19.38 6.94 9.85
N ILE A 243 -19.37 8.26 9.67
CA ILE A 243 -18.71 9.20 10.59
C ILE A 243 -19.27 9.01 12.02
N ALA A 244 -20.59 9.05 12.16
CA ALA A 244 -21.25 8.93 13.47
C ALA A 244 -20.85 7.63 14.20
N SER A 245 -20.86 6.49 13.48
CA SER A 245 -20.48 5.20 14.06
C SER A 245 -19.02 5.13 14.52
N GLN A 246 -18.12 5.74 13.76
CA GLN A 246 -16.70 5.69 14.05
C GLN A 246 -16.27 6.60 15.21
N VAL A 247 -17.04 7.65 15.49
CA VAL A 247 -16.72 8.61 16.55
C VAL A 247 -17.70 8.61 17.72
N LEU A 248 -18.65 7.67 17.72
CA LEU A 248 -19.73 7.56 18.70
C LEU A 248 -20.56 8.87 18.81
N ALA A 249 -20.87 9.48 17.66
CA ALA A 249 -21.73 10.65 17.62
C ALA A 249 -23.21 10.24 17.54
N GLU A 250 -24.02 10.73 18.47
CA GLU A 250 -25.49 10.60 18.40
C GLU A 250 -26.09 11.60 17.40
N ASN A 251 -25.50 12.80 17.35
CA ASN A 251 -25.91 13.83 16.43
C ASN A 251 -24.72 14.39 15.66
N VAL A 252 -24.88 14.57 14.35
CA VAL A 252 -23.91 15.25 13.46
C VAL A 252 -24.62 16.41 12.80
N THR A 253 -24.16 17.64 13.07
CA THR A 253 -24.77 18.88 12.63
C THR A 253 -23.76 19.75 11.89
N LEU A 254 -24.15 20.25 10.72
CA LEU A 254 -23.40 21.24 9.97
C LEU A 254 -23.76 22.66 10.41
N ILE A 255 -22.78 23.48 10.79
CA ILE A 255 -23.00 24.83 11.31
C ILE A 255 -22.25 25.88 10.49
N ASP A 256 -22.83 27.08 10.36
CA ASP A 256 -22.26 28.14 9.51
C ASP A 256 -21.13 28.94 10.19
N LYS A 257 -21.16 29.00 11.51
CA LYS A 257 -20.20 29.79 12.29
C LYS A 257 -19.60 28.96 13.40
N ALA A 258 -18.32 29.19 13.69
CA ALA A 258 -17.65 28.60 14.81
C ALA A 258 -18.33 29.09 16.13
N GLU A 259 -18.70 28.12 16.96
CA GLU A 259 -19.22 28.35 18.31
C GLU A 259 -18.06 28.29 19.32
N ASP A 260 -18.34 28.70 20.54
CA ASP A 260 -17.39 28.62 21.64
C ASP A 260 -16.90 27.18 21.85
N GLY A 261 -15.59 26.99 21.94
CA GLY A 261 -14.97 25.65 22.04
C GLY A 261 -14.75 24.94 20.70
N ALA A 262 -15.09 25.55 19.55
CA ALA A 262 -14.78 24.98 18.24
C ALA A 262 -13.27 25.06 17.96
N GLN A 263 -12.71 23.95 17.44
CA GLN A 263 -11.30 23.83 17.07
C GLN A 263 -11.15 23.95 15.54
N PRO A 264 -10.25 24.81 15.05
CA PRO A 264 -9.95 24.88 13.63
C PRO A 264 -9.25 23.60 13.18
N ILE A 265 -9.63 23.11 11.99
CA ILE A 265 -9.01 21.96 11.34
C ILE A 265 -8.71 22.27 9.89
N GLU A 266 -7.73 21.59 9.35
CA GLU A 266 -7.37 21.63 7.94
C GLU A 266 -7.40 20.20 7.37
N ILE A 267 -8.12 20.02 6.28
CA ILE A 267 -8.21 18.77 5.51
C ILE A 267 -7.77 19.10 4.09
N ASP A 268 -6.57 18.65 3.74
CA ASP A 268 -5.90 19.08 2.50
C ASP A 268 -5.88 20.62 2.40
N ASP A 269 -6.57 21.19 1.40
CA ASP A 269 -6.67 22.64 1.21
C ASP A 269 -7.94 23.26 1.84
N ILE A 270 -8.75 22.45 2.53
CA ILE A 270 -10.02 22.87 3.12
C ILE A 270 -9.80 23.28 4.57
N GLN A 271 -10.05 24.54 4.89
CA GLN A 271 -10.08 25.02 6.26
C GLN A 271 -11.52 25.03 6.78
N THR A 272 -11.73 24.44 7.94
CA THR A 272 -13.01 24.41 8.65
C THR A 272 -12.77 24.31 10.16
N PHE A 273 -13.80 23.99 10.91
CA PHE A 273 -13.72 23.78 12.35
C PHE A 273 -14.62 22.63 12.78
N ILE A 274 -14.26 22.02 13.90
CA ILE A 274 -15.07 20.99 14.56
C ILE A 274 -15.26 21.35 16.01
N LYS A 275 -16.42 20.96 16.56
CA LYS A 275 -16.72 21.02 17.98
C LYS A 275 -17.34 19.69 18.41
N ILE A 276 -16.87 19.17 19.52
CA ILE A 276 -17.46 17.99 20.16
C ILE A 276 -17.99 18.37 21.52
N GLN A 277 -19.14 17.82 21.87
CA GLN A 277 -19.78 18.01 23.17
C GLN A 277 -20.15 16.65 23.73
N LYS A 278 -19.65 16.35 24.93
CA LYS A 278 -20.01 15.11 25.63
C LYS A 278 -21.48 15.15 26.03
N MET A 279 -22.15 14.03 25.89
CA MET A 279 -23.54 13.86 26.31
C MET A 279 -23.64 13.44 27.77
#